data_a50b204bfce0153c7a0e3bbc7aebc134
#
_entry.id   a50b204bfce0153c7a0e3bbc7aebc134
#
_cell.length_a   1.000
_cell.length_b   1.000
_cell.length_c   1.000
_cell.angle_alpha   90.00
_cell.angle_beta   90.00
_cell.angle_gamma   90.00
#
_symmetry.space_group_name_H-M   'P 1'
#
loop_
_entity.id
_entity.type
_entity.pdbx_description
1 polymer ?
#
loop_
_entity_poly.entity_id
_entity_poly.type
_entity_poly.pdbx_seq_one_letter_code
_entity_poly.pdbx_strand_id
1 'polypeptide(L)'
;CLVGSEMCIRDRGVGNAVAKCGVSRDELFLTTKVWITNAGEEKATRSIDESLRKLRTDYIDLLLIHQPFSDYPGTWRAMEKAVKAGKVRAIGLSNFYPDRFVDMAECAEIKPAVNQLKTNVFSQQWDAEAEMKPYDTRIMAWAPLAQGDPDLLTNPILTALAERYNKTVQQVALRYLVQRSIIAIPKSTHIERMKQNLDVFDFTLTPEDMESILSLIHISEP
;
A
#
# COMPACT_ATOMS: atom_id res chain seq x y z
N CYS A 1 -5.61 -7.48 -0.98
CA CYS A 1 -4.16 -7.31 -0.78
C CYS A 1 -3.74 -7.97 0.53
N LEU A 2 -2.81 -8.92 0.49
CA LEU A 2 -2.28 -9.59 1.67
C LEU A 2 -0.93 -8.96 2.02
N VAL A 3 -0.92 -8.09 3.01
CA VAL A 3 0.30 -7.50 3.55
C VAL A 3 0.63 -8.16 4.87
N GLY A 4 1.81 -8.55 5.06
CA GLY A 4 2.22 -9.02 6.33
C GLY A 4 3.67 -9.54 6.43
N SER A 5 4.32 -9.69 7.63
CA SER A 5 5.71 -10.00 7.95
C SER A 5 6.19 -11.38 7.48
N GLU A 6 7.36 -11.54 6.98
CA GLU A 6 7.95 -12.74 6.39
C GLU A 6 7.37 -13.14 5.03
N MET A 7 7.78 -12.39 4.01
CA MET A 7 7.23 -12.44 2.67
C MET A 7 7.31 -13.81 2.01
N CYS A 8 8.38 -14.56 2.26
CA CYS A 8 8.54 -15.88 1.66
C CYS A 8 7.50 -16.93 2.11
N ILE A 9 7.09 -16.90 3.38
CA ILE A 9 6.07 -17.86 3.90
C ILE A 9 4.70 -17.49 3.34
N ARG A 10 4.42 -16.19 3.20
CA ARG A 10 3.16 -15.69 2.68
C ARG A 10 3.00 -15.86 1.20
N ASP A 11 4.03 -15.63 0.40
CA ASP A 11 4.00 -15.89 -1.04
C ASP A 11 3.54 -17.33 -1.31
N ARG A 12 4.00 -18.30 -0.53
CA ARG A 12 3.53 -19.69 -0.63
C ARG A 12 2.06 -19.84 -0.24
N GLY A 13 1.63 -19.18 0.85
CA GLY A 13 0.23 -19.19 1.28
C GLY A 13 -0.70 -18.55 0.25
N VAL A 14 -0.28 -17.40 -0.29
CA VAL A 14 -1.00 -16.70 -1.37
C VAL A 14 -1.03 -17.55 -2.64
N GLY A 15 0.09 -18.12 -3.08
CA GLY A 15 0.15 -18.99 -4.25
C GLY A 15 -0.76 -20.23 -4.12
N ASN A 16 -0.87 -20.80 -2.91
CA ASN A 16 -1.80 -21.88 -2.66
C ASN A 16 -3.28 -21.43 -2.71
N ALA A 17 -3.57 -20.20 -2.22
CA ALA A 17 -4.90 -19.61 -2.29
C ALA A 17 -5.30 -19.28 -3.73
N VAL A 18 -4.41 -18.66 -4.49
CA VAL A 18 -4.60 -18.34 -5.92
C VAL A 18 -4.91 -19.62 -6.72
N ALA A 19 -4.14 -20.68 -6.50
CA ALA A 19 -4.37 -21.96 -7.19
C ALA A 19 -5.72 -22.63 -6.86
N LYS A 20 -6.40 -22.23 -5.79
CA LYS A 20 -7.64 -22.85 -5.30
C LYS A 20 -8.86 -21.94 -5.37
N CYS A 21 -8.70 -20.63 -5.60
CA CYS A 21 -9.81 -19.68 -5.48
C CYS A 21 -10.80 -19.73 -6.66
N GLY A 22 -10.44 -20.36 -7.78
CA GLY A 22 -11.29 -20.42 -8.97
C GLY A 22 -11.42 -19.10 -9.75
N VAL A 23 -10.66 -18.06 -9.35
CA VAL A 23 -10.60 -16.77 -10.04
C VAL A 23 -9.41 -16.80 -11.01
N SER A 24 -9.59 -16.30 -12.22
CA SER A 24 -8.52 -16.30 -13.19
C SER A 24 -7.37 -15.36 -12.75
N ARG A 25 -6.12 -15.68 -13.15
CA ARG A 25 -4.93 -14.94 -12.70
C ARG A 25 -4.95 -13.46 -13.07
N ASP A 26 -5.51 -13.12 -14.20
CA ASP A 26 -5.63 -11.76 -14.73
C ASP A 26 -6.66 -10.89 -13.99
N GLU A 27 -7.60 -11.50 -13.27
CA GLU A 27 -8.54 -10.82 -12.37
C GLU A 27 -7.95 -10.56 -10.98
N LEU A 28 -6.76 -11.12 -10.67
CA LEU A 28 -6.08 -10.96 -9.39
C LEU A 28 -4.92 -9.96 -9.48
N PHE A 29 -4.86 -9.04 -8.54
CA PHE A 29 -3.74 -8.11 -8.39
C PHE A 29 -2.83 -8.57 -7.25
N LEU A 30 -1.69 -9.17 -7.58
CA LEU A 30 -0.74 -9.73 -6.62
C LEU A 30 0.39 -8.73 -6.32
N THR A 31 0.55 -8.41 -5.04
CA THR A 31 1.63 -7.56 -4.56
C THR A 31 2.54 -8.34 -3.63
N THR A 32 3.85 -8.28 -3.86
CA THR A 32 4.85 -8.76 -2.92
C THR A 32 6.01 -7.76 -2.78
N LYS A 33 7.01 -8.06 -1.93
CA LYS A 33 8.09 -7.13 -1.61
C LYS A 33 9.43 -7.85 -1.56
N VAL A 34 10.49 -7.15 -1.93
CA VAL A 34 11.87 -7.58 -1.68
C VAL A 34 12.26 -7.18 -0.25
N TRP A 35 12.65 -8.16 0.56
CA TRP A 35 13.07 -7.93 1.93
C TRP A 35 14.54 -7.45 2.01
N ILE A 36 14.89 -6.75 3.08
CA ILE A 36 16.21 -6.13 3.28
C ILE A 36 17.39 -7.11 3.17
N THR A 37 17.23 -8.36 3.57
CA THR A 37 18.30 -9.38 3.44
C THR A 37 18.57 -9.79 2.01
N ASN A 38 17.63 -9.50 1.11
CA ASN A 38 17.72 -9.74 -0.33
C ASN A 38 18.06 -8.46 -1.12
N ALA A 39 18.53 -7.40 -0.43
CA ALA A 39 18.94 -6.17 -1.09
C ALA A 39 20.20 -6.37 -1.94
N GLY A 40 20.30 -5.58 -3.01
CA GLY A 40 21.33 -5.65 -4.03
C GLY A 40 20.88 -6.45 -5.25
N GLU A 41 21.47 -6.12 -6.41
CA GLU A 41 20.95 -6.54 -7.71
C GLU A 41 20.87 -8.05 -7.87
N GLU A 42 21.94 -8.77 -7.52
CA GLU A 42 21.98 -10.23 -7.67
C GLU A 42 21.02 -10.95 -6.71
N LYS A 43 20.97 -10.54 -5.44
CA LYS A 43 20.09 -11.15 -4.44
C LYS A 43 18.63 -10.85 -4.75
N ALA A 44 18.31 -9.62 -5.16
CA ALA A 44 16.96 -9.23 -5.53
C ALA A 44 16.46 -10.03 -6.75
N THR A 45 17.31 -10.22 -7.77
CA THR A 45 16.97 -11.06 -8.93
C THR A 45 16.57 -12.47 -8.50
N ARG A 46 17.35 -13.13 -7.65
CA ARG A 46 17.02 -14.46 -7.11
C ARG A 46 15.73 -14.44 -6.28
N SER A 47 15.52 -13.38 -5.48
CA SER A 47 14.32 -13.22 -4.65
C SER A 47 13.06 -13.06 -5.49
N ILE A 48 13.12 -12.35 -6.62
CA ILE A 48 12.02 -12.20 -7.56
C ILE A 48 11.61 -13.55 -8.15
N ASP A 49 12.59 -14.32 -8.65
CA ASP A 49 12.32 -15.65 -9.21
C ASP A 49 11.74 -16.60 -8.16
N GLU A 50 12.22 -16.52 -6.93
CA GLU A 50 11.68 -17.30 -5.82
C GLU A 50 10.25 -16.91 -5.46
N SER A 51 9.92 -15.62 -5.49
CA SER A 51 8.55 -15.12 -5.24
C SER A 51 7.60 -15.61 -6.33
N LEU A 52 7.97 -15.54 -7.61
CA LEU A 52 7.19 -16.08 -8.72
C LEU A 52 6.89 -17.56 -8.53
N ARG A 53 7.93 -18.36 -8.21
CA ARG A 53 7.79 -19.79 -7.94
C ARG A 53 6.83 -20.08 -6.78
N LYS A 54 6.91 -19.31 -5.68
CA LYS A 54 6.04 -19.47 -4.49
C LYS A 54 4.62 -19.02 -4.74
N LEU A 55 4.44 -17.93 -5.46
CA LEU A 55 3.14 -17.41 -5.88
C LEU A 55 2.50 -18.27 -6.96
N ARG A 56 3.25 -19.18 -7.62
CA ARG A 56 2.80 -20.05 -8.71
C ARG A 56 2.22 -19.25 -9.88
N THR A 57 2.94 -18.23 -10.29
CA THR A 57 2.53 -17.31 -11.38
C THR A 57 3.75 -16.89 -12.18
N ASP A 58 3.54 -16.55 -13.45
CA ASP A 58 4.59 -16.09 -14.36
C ASP A 58 4.88 -14.61 -14.21
N TYR A 59 3.99 -13.85 -13.55
CA TYR A 59 4.16 -12.42 -13.31
C TYR A 59 3.61 -11.96 -11.96
N ILE A 60 4.18 -10.87 -11.45
CA ILE A 60 3.72 -10.11 -10.27
C ILE A 60 3.14 -8.79 -10.76
N ASP A 61 1.98 -8.37 -10.25
CA ASP A 61 1.37 -7.11 -10.66
C ASP A 61 2.09 -5.91 -10.05
N LEU A 62 2.52 -5.99 -8.79
CA LEU A 62 3.27 -4.94 -8.10
C LEU A 62 4.35 -5.54 -7.21
N LEU A 63 5.59 -5.11 -7.43
CA LEU A 63 6.73 -5.47 -6.59
C LEU A 63 7.27 -4.23 -5.88
N LEU A 64 7.48 -4.31 -4.56
CA LEU A 64 7.97 -3.19 -3.75
C LEU A 64 9.33 -3.50 -3.13
N ILE A 65 10.19 -2.48 -2.99
CA ILE A 65 11.26 -2.52 -1.98
C ILE A 65 10.60 -2.29 -0.62
N HIS A 66 10.80 -3.21 0.35
CA HIS A 66 10.09 -3.16 1.62
C HIS A 66 10.55 -2.03 2.55
N GLN A 67 11.85 -1.73 2.54
CA GLN A 67 12.47 -0.75 3.43
C GLN A 67 13.66 -0.08 2.74
N PRO A 68 13.96 1.20 3.03
CA PRO A 68 15.08 1.95 2.45
C PRO A 68 16.42 1.62 3.10
N PHE A 69 16.77 0.33 3.17
CA PHE A 69 18.00 -0.14 3.80
C PHE A 69 18.89 -0.92 2.84
N SER A 70 20.20 -0.90 3.12
CA SER A 70 21.21 -1.62 2.35
C SER A 70 21.26 -1.13 0.88
N ASP A 71 21.64 -1.97 -0.06
CA ASP A 71 21.73 -1.64 -1.49
C ASP A 71 20.35 -1.63 -2.17
N TYR A 72 19.48 -0.68 -1.78
CA TYR A 72 18.19 -0.50 -2.45
C TYR A 72 18.32 0.01 -3.90
N PRO A 73 19.36 0.81 -4.30
CA PRO A 73 19.54 1.16 -5.70
C PRO A 73 19.87 -0.06 -6.58
N GLY A 74 20.71 -0.99 -6.11
CA GLY A 74 20.93 -2.26 -6.80
C GLY A 74 19.69 -3.13 -6.86
N THR A 75 18.89 -3.15 -5.79
CA THR A 75 17.58 -3.81 -5.78
C THR A 75 16.65 -3.23 -6.84
N TRP A 76 16.61 -1.89 -6.97
CA TRP A 76 15.79 -1.22 -7.97
C TRP A 76 16.17 -1.61 -9.40
N ARG A 77 17.48 -1.62 -9.71
CA ARG A 77 17.95 -2.10 -11.04
C ARG A 77 17.52 -3.53 -11.36
N ALA A 78 17.50 -4.43 -10.37
CA ALA A 78 16.98 -5.79 -10.55
C ALA A 78 15.48 -5.78 -10.86
N MET A 79 14.71 -4.92 -10.17
CA MET A 79 13.27 -4.76 -10.39
C MET A 79 12.96 -4.18 -11.77
N GLU A 80 13.71 -3.17 -12.23
CA GLU A 80 13.59 -2.62 -13.60
C GLU A 80 13.86 -3.69 -14.67
N LYS A 81 14.89 -4.52 -14.48
CA LYS A 81 15.16 -5.67 -15.36
C LYS A 81 14.01 -6.67 -15.37
N ALA A 82 13.39 -6.92 -14.22
CA ALA A 82 12.24 -7.80 -14.11
C ALA A 82 11.00 -7.24 -14.82
N VAL A 83 10.80 -5.91 -14.81
CA VAL A 83 9.75 -5.25 -15.61
C VAL A 83 10.02 -5.43 -17.11
N LYS A 84 11.24 -5.15 -17.57
CA LYS A 84 11.63 -5.30 -18.97
C LYS A 84 11.51 -6.76 -19.46
N ALA A 85 11.69 -7.73 -18.55
CA ALA A 85 11.52 -9.15 -18.82
C ALA A 85 10.06 -9.64 -18.73
N GLY A 86 9.09 -8.77 -18.42
CA GLY A 86 7.69 -9.14 -18.27
C GLY A 86 7.33 -9.92 -17.00
N LYS A 87 8.29 -10.10 -16.07
CA LYS A 87 8.08 -10.79 -14.80
C LYS A 87 7.32 -9.94 -13.76
N VAL A 88 7.36 -8.61 -13.90
CA VAL A 88 6.72 -7.66 -13.00
C VAL A 88 6.04 -6.59 -13.85
N ARG A 89 4.79 -6.24 -13.52
CA ARG A 89 4.03 -5.21 -14.26
C ARG A 89 4.33 -3.79 -13.78
N ALA A 90 4.44 -3.61 -12.45
CA ALA A 90 4.73 -2.32 -11.83
C ALA A 90 5.68 -2.49 -10.65
N ILE A 91 6.51 -1.49 -10.41
CA ILE A 91 7.46 -1.46 -9.30
C ILE A 91 7.24 -0.23 -8.45
N GLY A 92 7.54 -0.34 -7.15
CA GLY A 92 7.35 0.75 -6.20
C GLY A 92 8.20 0.58 -4.95
N LEU A 93 7.99 1.51 -4.05
CA LEU A 93 8.76 1.66 -2.82
C LEU A 93 7.85 1.43 -1.60
N SER A 94 8.43 1.21 -0.43
CA SER A 94 7.72 1.17 0.83
C SER A 94 8.58 1.77 1.94
N ASN A 95 8.00 2.70 2.70
CA ASN A 95 8.65 3.46 3.78
C ASN A 95 9.82 4.37 3.32
N PHE A 96 9.80 4.81 2.07
CA PHE A 96 10.70 5.82 1.57
C PHE A 96 10.10 7.20 1.86
N TYR A 97 10.59 7.86 2.92
CA TYR A 97 10.18 9.22 3.26
C TYR A 97 10.87 10.23 2.33
N PRO A 98 10.44 11.52 2.30
CA PRO A 98 10.71 12.43 1.20
C PRO A 98 12.14 12.44 0.67
N ASP A 99 13.15 12.58 1.54
CA ASP A 99 14.56 12.61 1.17
C ASP A 99 15.03 11.35 0.43
N ARG A 100 14.68 10.18 0.96
CA ARG A 100 15.01 8.87 0.35
C ARG A 100 14.19 8.58 -0.89
N PHE A 101 12.95 9.08 -0.92
CA PHE A 101 12.09 8.92 -2.09
C PHE A 101 12.64 9.71 -3.27
N VAL A 102 12.96 11.00 -3.09
CA VAL A 102 13.48 11.85 -4.16
C VAL A 102 14.81 11.31 -4.69
N ASP A 103 15.75 10.95 -3.80
CA ASP A 103 17.03 10.35 -4.19
C ASP A 103 16.83 9.10 -5.09
N MET A 104 15.92 8.22 -4.71
CA MET A 104 15.62 7.02 -5.49
C MET A 104 14.90 7.35 -6.80
N ALA A 105 13.92 8.26 -6.76
CA ALA A 105 13.12 8.60 -7.93
C ALA A 105 13.94 9.33 -9.01
N GLU A 106 14.89 10.19 -8.61
CA GLU A 106 15.78 10.86 -9.56
C GLU A 106 16.68 9.89 -10.31
N CYS A 107 17.24 8.90 -9.62
CA CYS A 107 18.14 7.91 -10.21
C CYS A 107 17.44 6.79 -10.99
N ALA A 108 16.12 6.62 -10.81
CA ALA A 108 15.35 5.54 -11.41
C ALA A 108 15.08 5.77 -12.90
N GLU A 109 15.33 4.76 -13.73
CA GLU A 109 14.91 4.72 -15.15
C GLU A 109 13.39 4.57 -15.25
N ILE A 110 12.83 3.63 -14.49
CA ILE A 110 11.38 3.43 -14.34
C ILE A 110 10.97 4.06 -13.01
N LYS A 111 10.15 5.12 -13.06
CA LYS A 111 9.71 5.81 -11.84
C LYS A 111 8.84 4.90 -10.97
N PRO A 112 8.90 5.03 -9.62
CA PRO A 112 8.05 4.25 -8.73
C PRO A 112 6.57 4.51 -8.99
N ALA A 113 5.78 3.48 -9.26
CA ALA A 113 4.33 3.62 -9.43
C ALA A 113 3.64 3.99 -8.11
N VAL A 114 4.15 3.47 -7.01
CA VAL A 114 3.63 3.74 -5.66
C VAL A 114 4.76 3.83 -4.64
N ASN A 115 4.50 4.59 -3.56
CA ASN A 115 5.26 4.48 -2.32
C ASN A 115 4.28 4.09 -1.19
N GLN A 116 4.52 2.93 -0.58
CA GLN A 116 3.67 2.41 0.48
C GLN A 116 4.10 2.98 1.83
N LEU A 117 3.32 3.93 2.36
CA LEU A 117 3.59 4.66 3.61
C LEU A 117 2.54 4.37 4.67
N LYS A 118 2.89 4.58 5.97
CA LYS A 118 1.91 4.62 7.05
C LYS A 118 1.00 5.82 6.81
N THR A 119 -0.24 5.55 6.42
CA THR A 119 -1.18 6.63 6.07
C THR A 119 -2.58 6.30 6.57
N ASN A 120 -3.15 7.19 7.36
CA ASN A 120 -4.50 7.14 7.90
C ASN A 120 -4.96 8.56 8.27
N VAL A 121 -6.12 8.72 8.88
CA VAL A 121 -6.69 10.02 9.25
C VAL A 121 -5.84 10.82 10.26
N PHE A 122 -4.98 10.16 11.04
CA PHE A 122 -4.07 10.79 12.01
C PHE A 122 -2.64 10.99 11.46
N SER A 123 -2.26 10.28 10.40
CA SER A 123 -0.96 10.36 9.73
C SER A 123 -1.19 10.51 8.23
N GLN A 124 -1.38 11.73 7.77
CA GLN A 124 -2.00 12.00 6.47
C GLN A 124 -1.00 12.14 5.31
N GLN A 125 0.30 12.28 5.59
CA GLN A 125 1.41 12.25 4.63
C GLN A 125 1.33 13.32 3.50
N TRP A 126 0.91 14.55 3.82
CA TRP A 126 0.77 15.63 2.83
C TRP A 126 2.11 16.01 2.20
N ASP A 127 3.18 16.13 2.99
CA ASP A 127 4.51 16.47 2.48
C ASP A 127 5.02 15.39 1.54
N ALA A 128 4.87 14.12 1.93
CA ALA A 128 5.25 13.00 1.07
C ALA A 128 4.42 12.96 -0.22
N GLU A 129 3.12 13.27 -0.16
CA GLU A 129 2.25 13.35 -1.34
C GLU A 129 2.72 14.46 -2.30
N ALA A 130 3.07 15.64 -1.75
CA ALA A 130 3.58 16.77 -2.53
C ALA A 130 4.88 16.41 -3.26
N GLU A 131 5.84 15.79 -2.57
CA GLU A 131 7.13 15.38 -3.13
C GLU A 131 7.01 14.24 -4.16
N MET A 132 6.01 13.38 -4.05
CA MET A 132 5.77 12.28 -4.98
C MET A 132 5.02 12.69 -6.25
N LYS A 133 4.26 13.78 -6.19
CA LYS A 133 3.40 14.25 -7.29
C LYS A 133 4.18 14.53 -8.60
N PRO A 134 5.38 15.14 -8.62
CA PRO A 134 6.14 15.36 -9.86
C PRO A 134 6.54 14.07 -10.60
N TYR A 135 6.57 12.94 -9.90
CA TYR A 135 6.95 11.63 -10.45
C TYR A 135 5.74 10.75 -10.80
N ASP A 136 4.52 11.26 -10.67
CA ASP A 136 3.26 10.50 -10.80
C ASP A 136 3.22 9.26 -9.88
N THR A 137 3.90 9.35 -8.73
CA THR A 137 3.91 8.28 -7.72
C THR A 137 2.75 8.47 -6.75
N ARG A 138 1.98 7.42 -6.51
CA ARG A 138 0.83 7.46 -5.59
C ARG A 138 1.17 6.87 -4.23
N ILE A 139 0.52 7.41 -3.18
CA ILE A 139 0.57 6.78 -1.86
C ILE A 139 -0.26 5.48 -1.89
N MET A 140 0.34 4.40 -1.34
CA MET A 140 -0.38 3.22 -0.93
C MET A 140 -0.37 3.17 0.61
N ALA A 141 -1.54 3.23 1.23
CA ALA A 141 -1.66 3.36 2.69
C ALA A 141 -1.55 1.99 3.38
N TRP A 142 -0.44 1.72 4.08
CA TRP A 142 -0.46 0.68 5.08
C TRP A 142 -0.97 1.26 6.41
N ALA A 143 -1.62 0.43 7.24
CA ALA A 143 -2.37 0.84 8.43
C ALA A 143 -3.45 1.92 8.18
N PRO A 144 -4.29 1.80 7.11
CA PRO A 144 -5.30 2.83 6.79
C PRO A 144 -6.36 3.00 7.89
N LEU A 145 -6.50 2.03 8.78
CA LEU A 145 -7.38 2.04 9.96
C LEU A 145 -6.58 2.17 11.27
N ALA A 146 -5.45 2.89 11.24
CA ALA A 146 -4.61 3.21 12.40
C ALA A 146 -4.23 1.99 13.27
N GLN A 147 -4.15 0.78 12.66
CA GLN A 147 -3.82 -0.50 13.35
C GLN A 147 -4.79 -0.88 14.49
N GLY A 148 -6.01 -0.35 14.46
CA GLY A 148 -7.01 -0.62 15.49
C GLY A 148 -6.91 0.29 16.71
N ASP A 149 -6.27 1.44 16.55
CA ASP A 149 -6.22 2.48 17.56
C ASP A 149 -7.63 2.80 18.06
N PRO A 150 -7.90 2.75 19.38
CA PRO A 150 -9.20 3.08 19.96
C PRO A 150 -9.66 4.50 19.60
N ASP A 151 -8.74 5.46 19.49
CA ASP A 151 -9.05 6.85 19.16
C ASP A 151 -9.72 6.99 17.78
N LEU A 152 -9.43 6.08 16.86
CA LEU A 152 -10.14 6.05 15.57
C LEU A 152 -11.64 5.86 15.75
N LEU A 153 -12.05 4.95 16.65
CA LEU A 153 -13.45 4.56 16.84
C LEU A 153 -14.25 5.54 17.71
N THR A 154 -13.54 6.28 18.56
CA THR A 154 -14.16 7.22 19.54
C THR A 154 -14.05 8.67 19.13
N ASN A 155 -13.36 8.97 18.03
CA ASN A 155 -13.18 10.33 17.56
C ASN A 155 -14.53 10.98 17.22
N PRO A 156 -14.87 12.14 17.82
CA PRO A 156 -16.19 12.75 17.67
C PRO A 156 -16.48 13.20 16.22
N ILE A 157 -15.47 13.67 15.47
CA ILE A 157 -15.63 14.08 14.08
C ILE A 157 -15.98 12.85 13.23
N LEU A 158 -15.20 11.76 13.35
CA LEU A 158 -15.43 10.56 12.58
C LEU A 158 -16.75 9.87 12.92
N THR A 159 -17.14 9.88 14.20
CA THR A 159 -18.43 9.33 14.66
C THR A 159 -19.61 10.13 14.10
N ALA A 160 -19.56 11.46 14.14
CA ALA A 160 -20.62 12.30 13.57
C ALA A 160 -20.76 12.10 12.05
N LEU A 161 -19.63 11.94 11.33
CA LEU A 161 -19.66 11.64 9.90
C LEU A 161 -20.21 10.22 9.62
N ALA A 162 -19.83 9.24 10.42
CA ALA A 162 -20.34 7.88 10.32
C ALA A 162 -21.86 7.83 10.46
N GLU A 163 -22.42 8.54 11.45
CA GLU A 163 -23.87 8.69 11.64
C GLU A 163 -24.54 9.38 10.44
N ARG A 164 -23.98 10.52 9.97
CA ARG A 164 -24.51 11.27 8.82
C ARG A 164 -24.65 10.43 7.56
N TYR A 165 -23.64 9.59 7.26
CA TYR A 165 -23.60 8.78 6.05
C TYR A 165 -24.18 7.37 6.25
N ASN A 166 -24.67 7.04 7.45
CA ASN A 166 -25.10 5.69 7.82
C ASN A 166 -24.04 4.62 7.50
N LYS A 167 -22.78 4.93 7.84
CA LYS A 167 -21.60 4.09 7.64
C LYS A 167 -20.86 3.87 8.96
N THR A 168 -19.90 2.98 8.98
CA THR A 168 -18.99 2.82 10.11
C THR A 168 -17.86 3.86 10.05
N VAL A 169 -17.25 4.16 11.18
CA VAL A 169 -16.06 5.03 11.27
C VAL A 169 -14.95 4.54 10.36
N GLN A 170 -14.77 3.21 10.27
CA GLN A 170 -13.77 2.59 9.40
C GLN A 170 -14.05 2.88 7.92
N GLN A 171 -15.32 2.83 7.50
CA GLN A 171 -15.70 3.15 6.12
C GLN A 171 -15.48 4.63 5.82
N VAL A 172 -15.78 5.54 6.74
CA VAL A 172 -15.47 6.98 6.60
C VAL A 172 -13.97 7.20 6.46
N ALA A 173 -13.15 6.60 7.32
CA ALA A 173 -11.69 6.71 7.25
C ALA A 173 -11.13 6.17 5.93
N LEU A 174 -11.63 5.03 5.45
CA LEU A 174 -11.23 4.48 4.15
C LEU A 174 -11.68 5.37 2.99
N ARG A 175 -12.92 5.89 3.04
CA ARG A 175 -13.45 6.79 2.03
C ARG A 175 -12.64 8.07 1.91
N TYR A 176 -12.21 8.65 3.04
CA TYR A 176 -11.31 9.80 3.07
C TYR A 176 -10.03 9.55 2.27
N LEU A 177 -9.37 8.41 2.49
CA LEU A 177 -8.15 8.06 1.76
C LEU A 177 -8.42 7.85 0.27
N VAL A 178 -9.48 7.12 -0.07
CA VAL A 178 -9.86 6.85 -1.48
C VAL A 178 -10.16 8.13 -2.24
N GLN A 179 -10.87 9.10 -1.62
CA GLN A 179 -11.16 10.40 -2.26
C GLN A 179 -9.92 11.25 -2.51
N ARG A 180 -8.85 11.05 -1.73
CA ARG A 180 -7.52 11.62 -1.98
C ARG A 180 -6.70 10.83 -3.01
N SER A 181 -7.30 9.87 -3.72
CA SER A 181 -6.59 8.97 -4.64
C SER A 181 -5.50 8.12 -3.98
N ILE A 182 -5.57 7.90 -2.67
CA ILE A 182 -4.67 7.04 -1.92
C ILE A 182 -5.18 5.60 -2.01
N ILE A 183 -4.29 4.66 -2.34
CA ILE A 183 -4.60 3.24 -2.43
C ILE A 183 -4.63 2.65 -1.02
N ALA A 184 -5.81 2.47 -0.45
CA ALA A 184 -5.97 1.89 0.89
C ALA A 184 -5.90 0.35 0.85
N ILE A 185 -5.10 -0.24 1.77
CA ILE A 185 -4.93 -1.70 1.87
C ILE A 185 -5.34 -2.22 3.27
N PRO A 186 -6.63 -2.11 3.66
CA PRO A 186 -7.09 -2.59 4.94
C PRO A 186 -6.99 -4.13 5.03
N LYS A 187 -6.57 -4.64 6.18
CA LYS A 187 -6.47 -6.07 6.46
C LYS A 187 -7.56 -6.51 7.43
N SER A 188 -8.26 -7.59 7.10
CA SER A 188 -9.15 -8.28 8.03
C SER A 188 -9.08 -9.80 7.85
N THR A 189 -9.43 -10.56 8.90
CA THR A 189 -9.66 -12.00 8.87
C THR A 189 -11.15 -12.32 9.03
N HIS A 190 -12.01 -11.31 9.23
CA HIS A 190 -13.45 -11.43 9.38
C HIS A 190 -14.14 -11.05 8.07
N ILE A 191 -14.96 -11.94 7.53
CA ILE A 191 -15.64 -11.76 6.23
C ILE A 191 -16.49 -10.49 6.22
N GLU A 192 -17.25 -10.22 7.27
CA GLU A 192 -18.12 -9.05 7.34
C GLU A 192 -17.33 -7.73 7.32
N ARG A 193 -16.18 -7.69 8.02
CA ARG A 193 -15.27 -6.52 7.94
C ARG A 193 -14.63 -6.37 6.57
N MET A 194 -14.35 -7.47 5.86
CA MET A 194 -13.86 -7.41 4.48
C MET A 194 -14.91 -6.80 3.55
N LYS A 195 -16.18 -7.19 3.69
CA LYS A 195 -17.29 -6.59 2.94
C LYS A 195 -17.44 -5.10 3.24
N GLN A 196 -17.45 -4.71 4.52
CA GLN A 196 -17.50 -3.30 4.94
C GLN A 196 -16.34 -2.47 4.39
N ASN A 197 -15.11 -3.02 4.37
CA ASN A 197 -13.95 -2.33 3.80
C ASN A 197 -14.07 -2.08 2.28
N LEU A 198 -14.86 -2.87 1.57
CA LEU A 198 -15.15 -2.68 0.14
C LEU A 198 -16.34 -1.77 -0.10
N ASP A 199 -17.26 -1.66 0.86
CA ASP A 199 -18.48 -0.86 0.79
C ASP A 199 -18.21 0.62 1.15
N VAL A 200 -17.35 1.27 0.33
CA VAL A 200 -16.90 2.65 0.53
C VAL A 200 -17.05 3.51 -0.74
N PHE A 201 -17.67 2.98 -1.78
CA PHE A 201 -17.80 3.66 -3.08
C PHE A 201 -19.18 4.23 -3.35
N ASP A 202 -20.16 3.95 -2.51
CA ASP A 202 -21.58 4.34 -2.66
C ASP A 202 -21.91 5.70 -2.00
N PHE A 203 -20.95 6.34 -1.32
CA PHE A 203 -21.09 7.67 -0.72
C PHE A 203 -19.88 8.54 -0.99
N THR A 204 -20.03 9.86 -0.82
CA THR A 204 -18.95 10.83 -1.02
C THR A 204 -18.95 11.83 0.13
N LEU A 205 -17.79 12.03 0.76
CA LEU A 205 -17.56 13.06 1.75
C LEU A 205 -17.55 14.43 1.07
N THR A 206 -18.22 15.41 1.66
CA THR A 206 -18.21 16.79 1.16
C THR A 206 -16.83 17.44 1.36
N PRO A 207 -16.53 18.57 0.70
CA PRO A 207 -15.31 19.32 0.96
C PRO A 207 -15.13 19.70 2.44
N GLU A 208 -16.22 20.09 3.11
CA GLU A 208 -16.24 20.46 4.54
C GLU A 208 -15.95 19.24 5.43
N ASP A 209 -16.45 18.05 5.05
CA ASP A 209 -16.15 16.81 5.77
C ASP A 209 -14.67 16.43 5.62
N MET A 210 -14.12 16.58 4.41
CA MET A 210 -12.70 16.35 4.14
C MET A 210 -11.80 17.30 4.96
N GLU A 211 -12.18 18.57 5.06
CA GLU A 211 -11.46 19.56 5.87
C GLU A 211 -11.57 19.26 7.38
N SER A 212 -12.73 18.81 7.85
CA SER A 212 -12.90 18.38 9.23
C SER A 212 -12.01 17.21 9.60
N ILE A 213 -11.84 16.25 8.70
CA ILE A 213 -10.90 15.12 8.89
C ILE A 213 -9.44 15.59 8.79
N LEU A 214 -9.15 16.57 7.92
CA LEU A 214 -7.82 17.15 7.82
C LEU A 214 -7.34 17.72 9.16
N SER A 215 -8.24 18.36 9.94
CA SER A 215 -7.90 18.95 11.24
C SER A 215 -7.41 17.94 12.29
N LEU A 216 -7.58 16.62 12.07
CA LEU A 216 -7.16 15.57 13.00
C LEU A 216 -5.63 15.40 13.10
N ILE A 217 -4.85 15.95 12.17
CA ILE A 217 -3.38 15.93 12.23
C ILE A 217 -2.87 16.61 13.51
N HIS A 218 -3.51 17.69 13.94
CA HIS A 218 -3.05 18.52 15.06
C HIS A 218 -3.33 17.90 16.44
N ILE A 219 -4.04 16.78 16.52
CA ILE A 219 -4.44 16.14 17.78
C ILE A 219 -3.39 15.12 18.25
N SER A 220 -2.49 14.69 17.36
CA SER A 220 -1.57 13.56 17.59
C SER A 220 -0.09 13.94 17.77
N GLU A 221 0.25 15.22 17.80
CA GLU A 221 1.59 15.66 18.19
C GLU A 221 1.59 16.00 19.70
N PRO A 222 2.45 15.34 20.52
CA PRO A 222 2.61 15.67 21.94
C PRO A 222 3.36 17.00 22.13
#